data_c86668040c399b189f7fefde429808cd
#
_entry.id   c86668040c399b189f7fefde429808cd
#
_cell.length_a   1.000
_cell.length_b   1.000
_cell.length_c   1.000
_cell.angle_alpha   90.00
_cell.angle_beta   90.00
_cell.angle_gamma   90.00
#
_symmetry.space_group_name_H-M   'P 1'
#
loop_
_entity.id
_entity.type
_entity.pdbx_description
1 polymer ?
#
loop_
_entity_poly.entity_id
_entity_poly.type
_entity_poly.pdbx_seq_one_letter_code
_entity_poly.pdbx_strand_id
1 'polypeptide(L)'
;VVEVIGTRGAMTIRVTTPSTSSGGGITNAQFTYINHGDAYAPGWRRDYNTKNQQPAFALGQTGSTVGNDKAVGWNWNSGVYSANIGGASTLILHFNMNTGSCPAVQFRVNYRNGGIFYRSARDGYGFEADWSEFYTTTRKPSAGDVGAYTQAECNSRFITGIRLGGLSSVQTWNGPGWSDRSGYVVTGSVNGNRDELIDTTQARPIQYCINGTWYNAGSI
;
A
#
# COMPACT_ATOMS: atom_id res chain seq x y z
N VAL A 1 -28.73 -39.26 23.72
CA VAL A 1 -29.38 -39.21 25.04
C VAL A 1 -30.32 -38.02 25.03
N VAL A 2 -31.50 -38.22 25.58
CA VAL A 2 -32.51 -37.16 25.78
C VAL A 2 -32.82 -37.09 27.26
N GLU A 3 -32.73 -35.92 27.81
CA GLU A 3 -33.08 -35.62 29.20
C GLU A 3 -34.24 -34.61 29.22
N VAL A 4 -35.21 -34.86 30.05
CA VAL A 4 -36.32 -33.94 30.28
C VAL A 4 -36.38 -33.61 31.76
N ILE A 5 -36.24 -32.34 32.07
CA ILE A 5 -36.22 -31.86 33.46
C ILE A 5 -37.27 -30.77 33.60
N GLY A 6 -38.07 -30.86 34.66
CA GLY A 6 -39.07 -29.85 34.97
C GLY A 6 -40.49 -30.37 35.04
N THR A 7 -41.44 -29.46 35.03
CA THR A 7 -42.89 -29.72 35.11
C THR A 7 -43.59 -29.32 33.82
N ARG A 8 -44.91 -29.63 33.70
CA ARG A 8 -45.73 -29.32 32.52
C ARG A 8 -45.69 -27.82 32.13
N GLY A 9 -45.51 -26.92 33.08
CA GLY A 9 -45.50 -25.48 32.81
C GLY A 9 -44.09 -24.86 32.61
N ALA A 10 -43.05 -25.62 32.92
CA ALA A 10 -41.65 -25.17 32.71
C ALA A 10 -40.73 -26.40 32.62
N MET A 11 -40.36 -26.77 31.40
CA MET A 11 -39.47 -27.92 31.20
C MET A 11 -38.27 -27.56 30.33
N THR A 12 -37.15 -28.18 30.63
CA THR A 12 -35.95 -28.17 29.81
C THR A 12 -35.77 -29.54 29.18
N ILE A 13 -35.65 -29.59 27.88
CA ILE A 13 -35.27 -30.78 27.14
C ILE A 13 -33.86 -30.61 26.66
N ARG A 14 -32.98 -31.56 26.99
CA ARG A 14 -31.61 -31.58 26.54
C ARG A 14 -31.36 -32.82 25.70
N VAL A 15 -30.78 -32.63 24.53
CA VAL A 15 -30.38 -33.71 23.63
C VAL A 15 -28.86 -33.72 23.50
N THR A 16 -28.27 -34.86 23.80
CA THR A 16 -26.82 -35.07 23.58
C THR A 16 -26.68 -36.06 22.41
N THR A 17 -25.99 -35.63 21.36
CA THR A 17 -25.66 -36.47 20.21
C THR A 17 -24.55 -37.46 20.53
N PRO A 18 -24.48 -38.61 19.83
CA PRO A 18 -23.42 -39.61 20.08
C PRO A 18 -22.03 -39.08 19.68
N SER A 19 -21.00 -39.78 20.14
CA SER A 19 -19.61 -39.44 19.80
C SER A 19 -19.23 -39.80 18.36
N THR A 20 -20.06 -40.60 17.69
CA THR A 20 -19.90 -40.96 16.27
C THR A 20 -21.21 -40.70 15.53
N SER A 21 -21.12 -40.26 14.29
CA SER A 21 -22.29 -40.07 13.42
C SER A 21 -22.00 -40.66 12.06
N SER A 22 -22.85 -41.63 11.64
CA SER A 22 -22.82 -42.20 10.30
C SER A 22 -23.75 -41.49 9.33
N GLY A 23 -24.60 -40.59 9.83
CA GLY A 23 -25.64 -39.92 9.06
C GLY A 23 -25.43 -38.43 8.83
N GLY A 24 -24.20 -37.89 8.95
CA GLY A 24 -23.91 -36.48 8.72
C GLY A 24 -24.33 -35.53 9.84
N GLY A 25 -24.75 -36.04 10.99
CA GLY A 25 -25.07 -35.24 12.16
C GLY A 25 -23.83 -34.72 12.89
N ILE A 26 -24.05 -33.74 13.77
CA ILE A 26 -22.97 -33.18 14.61
C ILE A 26 -22.72 -34.11 15.78
N THR A 27 -21.50 -34.62 15.90
CA THR A 27 -21.06 -35.48 17.01
C THR A 27 -20.71 -34.67 18.26
N ASN A 28 -20.89 -35.28 19.45
CA ASN A 28 -20.58 -34.69 20.75
C ASN A 28 -21.23 -33.30 20.98
N ALA A 29 -22.38 -33.04 20.37
CA ALA A 29 -23.10 -31.79 20.53
C ALA A 29 -24.22 -31.93 21.58
N GLN A 30 -24.49 -30.84 22.28
CA GLN A 30 -25.65 -30.71 23.15
C GLN A 30 -26.59 -29.65 22.58
N PHE A 31 -27.87 -29.94 22.67
CA PHE A 31 -28.95 -29.03 22.29
C PHE A 31 -29.90 -28.89 23.44
N THR A 32 -30.34 -27.68 23.74
CA THR A 32 -31.27 -27.36 24.79
C THR A 32 -32.50 -26.69 24.22
N TYR A 33 -33.67 -27.19 24.62
CA TYR A 33 -34.96 -26.55 24.40
C TYR A 33 -35.55 -26.22 25.75
N ILE A 34 -36.02 -25.01 25.92
CA ILE A 34 -36.71 -24.56 27.16
C ILE A 34 -38.15 -24.22 26.78
N ASN A 35 -39.08 -24.96 27.35
CA ASN A 35 -40.50 -24.65 27.27
C ASN A 35 -40.91 -23.95 28.57
N HIS A 36 -41.53 -22.77 28.43
CA HIS A 36 -42.01 -22.01 29.57
C HIS A 36 -43.40 -21.47 29.25
N GLY A 37 -44.39 -22.32 29.44
CA GLY A 37 -45.78 -22.03 29.12
C GLY A 37 -46.13 -22.18 27.62
N ASP A 38 -47.42 -22.07 27.29
CA ASP A 38 -47.91 -22.38 25.94
C ASP A 38 -47.56 -21.33 24.89
N ALA A 39 -47.12 -20.16 25.32
CA ALA A 39 -46.82 -19.03 24.42
C ALA A 39 -45.29 -18.83 24.16
N TYR A 40 -44.45 -19.60 24.79
CA TYR A 40 -42.98 -19.43 24.68
C TYR A 40 -42.32 -20.65 24.02
N ALA A 41 -42.01 -20.52 22.74
CA ALA A 41 -41.35 -21.54 21.95
C ALA A 41 -40.06 -20.99 21.35
N PRO A 42 -38.92 -20.89 22.11
CA PRO A 42 -37.68 -20.25 21.68
C PRO A 42 -36.92 -21.06 20.64
N GLY A 43 -37.35 -22.26 20.34
CA GLY A 43 -36.61 -23.20 19.48
C GLY A 43 -35.43 -23.86 20.19
N TRP A 44 -34.81 -24.78 19.48
CA TRP A 44 -33.64 -25.48 19.94
C TRP A 44 -32.40 -24.60 19.87
N ARG A 45 -31.62 -24.54 20.96
CA ARG A 45 -30.35 -23.89 21.02
C ARG A 45 -29.26 -24.95 21.10
N ARG A 46 -28.16 -24.77 20.35
CA ARG A 46 -26.98 -25.59 20.47
C ARG A 46 -26.11 -25.06 21.60
N ASP A 47 -25.73 -25.93 22.52
CA ASP A 47 -24.81 -25.58 23.58
C ASP A 47 -23.36 -25.72 23.07
N TYR A 48 -22.56 -24.70 23.30
CA TYR A 48 -21.17 -24.73 22.91
C TYR A 48 -20.28 -25.27 24.01
N ASN A 49 -19.31 -26.09 23.66
CA ASN A 49 -18.36 -26.70 24.56
C ASN A 49 -16.98 -26.80 23.89
N THR A 50 -15.97 -27.35 24.57
CA THR A 50 -14.59 -27.44 24.05
C THR A 50 -14.45 -28.22 22.74
N LYS A 51 -15.43 -29.08 22.39
CA LYS A 51 -15.47 -29.83 21.13
C LYS A 51 -16.34 -29.15 20.07
N ASN A 52 -17.27 -28.31 20.49
CA ASN A 52 -18.23 -27.61 19.65
C ASN A 52 -18.26 -26.13 20.04
N GLN A 53 -17.15 -25.44 19.83
CA GLN A 53 -17.06 -24.00 20.05
C GLN A 53 -17.72 -23.25 18.92
N GLN A 54 -18.43 -22.18 19.26
CA GLN A 54 -18.79 -21.20 18.25
C GLN A 54 -17.53 -20.44 17.87
N PRO A 55 -17.14 -20.40 16.61
CA PRO A 55 -16.06 -19.53 16.20
C PRO A 55 -16.47 -18.08 16.50
N ALA A 56 -15.77 -17.43 17.42
CA ALA A 56 -15.93 -15.99 17.62
C ALA A 56 -15.53 -15.21 16.35
N PHE A 57 -14.77 -15.85 15.49
CA PHE A 57 -14.27 -15.33 14.23
C PHE A 57 -14.37 -16.45 13.19
N ALA A 58 -15.02 -16.18 12.06
CA ALA A 58 -15.21 -17.18 11.00
C ALA A 58 -13.86 -17.51 10.36
N LEU A 59 -13.36 -18.71 10.61
CA LEU A 59 -12.09 -19.18 10.06
C LEU A 59 -12.32 -20.08 8.85
N GLY A 60 -11.59 -19.80 7.77
CA GLY A 60 -11.57 -20.65 6.58
C GLY A 60 -12.88 -20.69 5.81
N GLN A 61 -13.77 -19.73 6.01
CA GLN A 61 -14.91 -19.59 5.12
C GLN A 61 -14.40 -19.19 3.75
N THR A 62 -14.52 -20.10 2.82
CA THR A 62 -14.51 -19.73 1.42
C THR A 62 -15.79 -18.96 1.16
N GLY A 63 -15.69 -17.65 1.10
CA GLY A 63 -16.59 -16.91 0.25
C GLY A 63 -16.48 -17.55 -1.14
N SER A 64 -17.57 -17.61 -1.87
CA SER A 64 -17.54 -18.03 -3.26
C SER A 64 -16.33 -17.36 -3.92
N THR A 65 -15.59 -18.13 -4.72
CA THR A 65 -14.51 -17.60 -5.56
C THR A 65 -15.13 -16.58 -6.50
N VAL A 66 -15.13 -15.32 -6.11
CA VAL A 66 -15.67 -14.23 -6.91
C VAL A 66 -14.48 -13.49 -7.45
N GLY A 67 -14.36 -13.45 -8.76
CA GLY A 67 -13.25 -12.81 -9.46
C GLY A 67 -13.29 -11.28 -9.41
N ASN A 68 -13.62 -10.69 -8.27
CA ASN A 68 -13.67 -9.24 -8.12
C ASN A 68 -13.39 -8.79 -6.69
N ASP A 69 -13.27 -7.49 -6.52
CA ASP A 69 -13.03 -6.78 -5.27
C ASP A 69 -14.19 -6.85 -4.25
N LYS A 70 -15.37 -7.36 -4.67
CA LYS A 70 -16.56 -7.50 -3.83
C LYS A 70 -16.76 -8.93 -3.31
N ALA A 71 -15.72 -9.75 -3.35
CA ALA A 71 -15.77 -11.15 -2.96
C ALA A 71 -16.29 -11.40 -1.54
N VAL A 72 -16.09 -10.45 -0.63
CA VAL A 72 -16.60 -10.49 0.74
C VAL A 72 -17.36 -9.18 0.99
N GLY A 73 -18.66 -9.26 1.19
CA GLY A 73 -19.52 -8.10 1.42
C GLY A 73 -19.18 -7.38 2.73
N TRP A 74 -19.39 -6.08 2.77
CA TRP A 74 -19.10 -5.25 3.93
C TRP A 74 -19.92 -5.64 5.18
N ASN A 75 -21.12 -6.16 4.97
CA ASN A 75 -22.07 -6.58 6.03
C ASN A 75 -21.95 -8.07 6.37
N TRP A 76 -20.91 -8.76 5.90
CA TRP A 76 -20.66 -10.14 6.27
C TRP A 76 -20.12 -10.25 7.69
N ASN A 77 -20.21 -11.44 8.27
CA ASN A 77 -19.63 -11.69 9.58
C ASN A 77 -18.12 -11.51 9.57
N SER A 78 -17.57 -11.00 10.67
CA SER A 78 -16.12 -10.92 10.85
C SER A 78 -15.50 -12.29 10.67
N GLY A 79 -14.36 -12.33 9.97
CA GLY A 79 -13.74 -13.62 9.67
C GLY A 79 -12.57 -13.53 8.70
N VAL A 80 -12.04 -14.72 8.37
CA VAL A 80 -11.00 -14.92 7.36
C VAL A 80 -11.64 -15.60 6.16
N TYR A 81 -11.50 -14.98 5.01
CA TYR A 81 -12.11 -15.41 3.77
C TYR A 81 -11.06 -15.66 2.69
N SER A 82 -11.32 -16.65 1.84
CA SER A 82 -10.58 -16.85 0.61
C SER A 82 -11.32 -16.19 -0.54
N ALA A 83 -10.60 -15.46 -1.37
CA ALA A 83 -11.14 -14.83 -2.57
C ALA A 83 -10.21 -15.03 -3.75
N ASN A 84 -10.75 -14.91 -4.97
CA ASN A 84 -9.96 -14.82 -6.19
C ASN A 84 -10.12 -13.41 -6.76
N ILE A 85 -9.07 -12.61 -6.66
CA ILE A 85 -9.04 -11.24 -7.16
C ILE A 85 -7.93 -11.11 -8.18
N GLY A 86 -8.28 -10.65 -9.39
CA GLY A 86 -7.32 -10.53 -10.48
C GLY A 86 -6.70 -11.87 -10.92
N GLY A 87 -7.43 -12.99 -10.76
CA GLY A 87 -6.94 -14.32 -11.12
C GLY A 87 -6.02 -14.97 -10.08
N ALA A 88 -5.84 -14.35 -8.91
CA ALA A 88 -4.98 -14.86 -7.85
C ALA A 88 -5.76 -15.15 -6.55
N SER A 89 -5.37 -16.21 -5.86
CA SER A 89 -5.89 -16.50 -4.52
C SER A 89 -5.41 -15.45 -3.54
N THR A 90 -6.35 -14.84 -2.83
CA THR A 90 -6.10 -13.83 -1.82
C THR A 90 -6.77 -14.20 -0.51
N LEU A 91 -6.13 -13.84 0.59
CA LEU A 91 -6.71 -13.93 1.91
C LEU A 91 -7.29 -12.57 2.27
N ILE A 92 -8.54 -12.56 2.75
CA ILE A 92 -9.20 -11.36 3.25
C ILE A 92 -9.48 -11.53 4.74
N LEU A 93 -8.94 -10.63 5.54
CA LEU A 93 -9.34 -10.41 6.93
C LEU A 93 -10.47 -9.38 6.92
N HIS A 94 -11.64 -9.78 7.40
CA HIS A 94 -12.83 -8.93 7.44
C HIS A 94 -13.26 -8.70 8.89
N PHE A 95 -13.43 -7.44 9.25
CA PHE A 95 -13.94 -7.02 10.55
C PHE A 95 -15.20 -6.18 10.33
N ASN A 96 -16.29 -6.59 10.96
CA ASN A 96 -17.57 -5.92 10.88
C ASN A 96 -18.12 -5.66 12.30
N MET A 97 -18.36 -4.40 12.61
CA MET A 97 -19.05 -3.96 13.82
C MET A 97 -20.58 -3.84 13.64
N ASN A 98 -21.01 -3.78 12.38
CA ASN A 98 -22.41 -3.60 11.99
C ASN A 98 -23.07 -2.31 12.54
N THR A 99 -22.28 -1.31 12.90
CA THR A 99 -22.76 -0.04 13.44
C THR A 99 -21.73 1.08 13.21
N GLY A 100 -22.18 2.32 13.27
CA GLY A 100 -21.34 3.52 13.13
C GLY A 100 -21.00 3.86 11.70
N SER A 101 -20.34 4.99 11.52
CA SER A 101 -20.02 5.54 10.18
C SER A 101 -18.95 4.73 9.43
N CYS A 102 -18.17 3.92 10.13
CA CYS A 102 -17.23 2.97 9.53
C CYS A 102 -17.52 1.56 10.06
N PRO A 103 -18.60 0.90 9.58
CA PRO A 103 -19.05 -0.35 10.14
C PRO A 103 -18.16 -1.54 9.87
N ALA A 104 -17.31 -1.49 8.84
CA ALA A 104 -16.45 -2.60 8.48
C ALA A 104 -15.15 -2.15 7.84
N VAL A 105 -14.11 -2.95 8.04
CA VAL A 105 -12.80 -2.83 7.40
C VAL A 105 -12.34 -4.18 6.89
N GLN A 106 -11.61 -4.16 5.79
CA GLN A 106 -10.98 -5.35 5.24
C GLN A 106 -9.50 -5.11 4.99
N PHE A 107 -8.70 -6.17 5.24
CA PHE A 107 -7.33 -6.27 4.77
C PHE A 107 -7.25 -7.43 3.79
N ARG A 108 -6.59 -7.22 2.66
CA ARG A 108 -6.36 -8.20 1.62
C ARG A 108 -4.88 -8.49 1.52
N VAL A 109 -4.51 -9.75 1.53
CA VAL A 109 -3.11 -10.18 1.36
C VAL A 109 -3.03 -11.12 0.16
N ASN A 110 -2.18 -10.79 -0.80
CA ASN A 110 -1.93 -11.62 -1.96
C ASN A 110 -0.88 -12.69 -1.65
N TYR A 111 -0.97 -13.83 -2.32
CA TYR A 111 -0.01 -14.92 -2.16
C TYR A 111 1.42 -14.46 -2.51
N ARG A 112 2.43 -15.14 -1.94
CA ARG A 112 3.86 -14.88 -2.16
C ARG A 112 4.29 -13.42 -1.91
N ASN A 113 3.70 -12.77 -0.90
CA ASN A 113 3.94 -11.34 -0.61
C ASN A 113 3.66 -10.39 -1.78
N GLY A 114 2.68 -10.74 -2.62
CA GLY A 114 2.30 -9.98 -3.81
C GLY A 114 1.60 -8.65 -3.52
N GLY A 115 1.43 -8.28 -2.25
CA GLY A 115 0.88 -7.01 -1.78
C GLY A 115 -0.06 -7.17 -0.61
N ILE A 116 -0.17 -6.12 0.17
CA ILE A 116 -1.16 -5.97 1.24
C ILE A 116 -1.98 -4.71 0.97
N PHE A 117 -3.29 -4.81 1.15
CA PHE A 117 -4.23 -3.75 0.84
C PHE A 117 -5.27 -3.63 1.94
N TYR A 118 -5.89 -2.47 2.07
CA TYR A 118 -7.04 -2.27 2.94
C TYR A 118 -8.14 -1.48 2.24
N ARG A 119 -9.34 -1.60 2.76
CA ARG A 119 -10.48 -0.72 2.48
C ARG A 119 -11.41 -0.66 3.67
N SER A 120 -12.16 0.41 3.81
CA SER A 120 -13.17 0.60 4.84
C SER A 120 -14.54 0.87 4.23
N ALA A 121 -15.57 0.43 4.90
CA ALA A 121 -16.94 0.66 4.49
C ALA A 121 -17.47 1.97 5.08
N ARG A 122 -18.41 2.60 4.37
CA ARG A 122 -19.24 3.67 4.89
C ARG A 122 -20.63 3.13 5.23
N ASP A 123 -21.25 3.67 6.29
CA ASP A 123 -22.55 3.22 6.80
C ASP A 123 -23.61 3.12 5.70
N GLY A 124 -24.26 1.97 5.59
CA GLY A 124 -25.32 1.70 4.62
C GLY A 124 -24.90 1.63 3.14
N TYR A 125 -23.73 2.18 2.80
CA TYR A 125 -23.23 2.25 1.41
C TYR A 125 -22.18 1.19 1.09
N GLY A 126 -21.50 0.65 2.10
CA GLY A 126 -20.50 -0.39 1.92
C GLY A 126 -19.15 0.15 1.45
N PHE A 127 -18.45 -0.64 0.65
CA PHE A 127 -17.13 -0.26 0.10
C PHE A 127 -17.32 0.58 -1.16
N GLU A 128 -17.21 1.90 -1.03
CA GLU A 128 -17.32 2.85 -2.14
C GLU A 128 -15.98 3.11 -2.81
N ALA A 129 -14.89 3.08 -2.04
CA ALA A 129 -13.53 3.24 -2.54
C ALA A 129 -12.89 1.88 -2.86
N ASP A 130 -12.00 1.88 -3.85
CA ASP A 130 -11.17 0.73 -4.17
C ASP A 130 -10.15 0.43 -3.07
N TRP A 131 -9.45 -0.67 -3.24
CA TRP A 131 -8.38 -1.07 -2.35
C TRP A 131 -7.20 -0.10 -2.38
N SER A 132 -6.79 0.37 -1.21
CA SER A 132 -5.54 1.11 -1.02
C SER A 132 -4.41 0.15 -0.69
N GLU A 133 -3.31 0.23 -1.42
CA GLU A 133 -2.14 -0.63 -1.21
C GLU A 133 -1.20 -0.04 -0.17
N PHE A 134 -0.62 -0.90 0.67
CA PHE A 134 0.48 -0.52 1.55
C PHE A 134 1.81 -0.64 0.79
N TYR A 135 2.62 0.39 0.88
CA TYR A 135 4.02 0.28 0.47
C TYR A 135 4.81 -0.57 1.45
N THR A 136 5.64 -1.45 0.91
CA THR A 136 6.46 -2.38 1.70
C THR A 136 7.91 -2.34 1.24
N THR A 137 8.79 -3.04 1.94
CA THR A 137 10.21 -3.13 1.55
C THR A 137 10.43 -3.76 0.17
N THR A 138 9.52 -4.64 -0.25
CA THR A 138 9.53 -5.30 -1.57
C THR A 138 8.68 -4.60 -2.61
N ARG A 139 7.78 -3.71 -2.19
CA ARG A 139 6.89 -2.90 -3.04
C ARG A 139 7.03 -1.43 -2.63
N LYS A 140 8.16 -0.86 -2.98
CA LYS A 140 8.44 0.56 -2.72
C LYS A 140 7.62 1.44 -3.65
N PRO A 141 7.24 2.65 -3.21
CA PRO A 141 6.61 3.61 -4.10
C PRO A 141 7.57 4.00 -5.23
N SER A 142 7.02 4.26 -6.41
CA SER A 142 7.75 4.93 -7.47
C SER A 142 7.93 6.42 -7.15
N ALA A 143 8.83 7.09 -7.87
CA ALA A 143 8.99 8.54 -7.74
C ALA A 143 7.67 9.28 -7.99
N GLY A 144 6.88 8.83 -8.99
CA GLY A 144 5.58 9.41 -9.31
C GLY A 144 4.54 9.27 -8.21
N ASP A 145 4.53 8.15 -7.48
CA ASP A 145 3.58 7.91 -6.38
C ASP A 145 3.76 8.88 -5.21
N VAL A 146 4.97 9.40 -5.03
CA VAL A 146 5.33 10.33 -3.95
C VAL A 146 5.57 11.76 -4.44
N GLY A 147 5.30 12.06 -5.71
CA GLY A 147 5.51 13.37 -6.31
C GLY A 147 6.99 13.78 -6.40
N ALA A 148 7.91 12.82 -6.37
CA ALA A 148 9.34 13.06 -6.51
C ALA A 148 9.77 12.99 -7.98
N TYR A 149 10.87 13.67 -8.30
CA TYR A 149 11.50 13.52 -9.60
C TYR A 149 12.29 12.21 -9.68
N THR A 150 12.22 11.56 -10.83
CA THR A 150 13.15 10.49 -11.17
C THR A 150 14.56 11.06 -11.41
N GLN A 151 15.58 10.21 -11.35
CA GLN A 151 16.93 10.64 -11.67
C GLN A 151 17.05 11.18 -13.12
N ALA A 152 16.31 10.61 -14.06
CA ALA A 152 16.27 11.07 -15.43
C ALA A 152 15.68 12.49 -15.53
N GLU A 153 14.59 12.75 -14.82
CA GLU A 153 13.99 14.10 -14.75
C GLU A 153 14.93 15.10 -14.06
N CYS A 154 15.59 14.71 -12.98
CA CYS A 154 16.61 15.54 -12.33
C CYS A 154 17.73 15.89 -13.31
N ASN A 155 18.28 14.90 -14.01
CA ASN A 155 19.37 15.12 -14.97
C ASN A 155 18.94 16.03 -16.14
N SER A 156 17.68 15.98 -16.54
CA SER A 156 17.15 16.82 -17.63
C SER A 156 16.79 18.23 -17.21
N ARG A 157 16.53 18.46 -15.92
CA ARG A 157 16.05 19.76 -15.40
C ARG A 157 17.10 20.57 -14.66
N PHE A 158 18.07 19.90 -14.06
CA PHE A 158 19.03 20.52 -13.17
C PHE A 158 20.46 20.45 -13.72
N ILE A 159 21.26 21.44 -13.34
CA ILE A 159 22.70 21.45 -13.67
C ILE A 159 23.36 20.29 -12.93
N THR A 160 23.98 19.39 -13.69
CA THR A 160 24.70 18.22 -13.16
C THR A 160 26.21 18.40 -13.08
N GLY A 161 26.74 19.49 -13.60
CA GLY A 161 28.16 19.83 -13.53
C GLY A 161 28.47 21.23 -14.03
N ILE A 162 29.58 21.77 -13.55
CA ILE A 162 30.13 23.06 -14.00
C ILE A 162 31.59 22.83 -14.34
N ARG A 163 32.08 23.40 -15.42
CA ARG A 163 33.50 23.39 -15.81
C ARG A 163 33.91 24.66 -16.52
N LEU A 164 35.21 24.84 -16.66
CA LEU A 164 35.76 25.83 -17.58
C LEU A 164 35.96 25.17 -18.95
N GLY A 165 35.55 25.83 -19.99
CA GLY A 165 35.74 25.37 -21.37
C GLY A 165 37.12 25.58 -21.93
N GLY A 166 37.26 25.58 -23.26
CA GLY A 166 38.53 25.73 -23.94
C GLY A 166 39.24 27.05 -23.63
N LEU A 167 40.55 27.00 -23.51
CA LEU A 167 41.39 28.20 -23.30
C LEU A 167 41.33 29.10 -24.53
N SER A 168 41.16 30.40 -24.30
CA SER A 168 41.36 31.47 -25.27
C SER A 168 42.39 32.43 -24.72
N SER A 169 43.21 32.99 -25.58
CA SER A 169 44.25 33.94 -25.21
C SER A 169 44.18 35.14 -26.18
N VAL A 170 44.46 36.31 -25.66
CA VAL A 170 44.55 37.55 -26.46
C VAL A 170 45.78 38.36 -26.02
N GLN A 171 46.44 38.96 -27.01
CA GLN A 171 47.52 39.91 -26.73
C GLN A 171 46.96 41.14 -26.04
N THR A 172 47.51 41.49 -24.90
CA THR A 172 47.05 42.62 -24.06
C THR A 172 47.95 43.83 -24.26
N TRP A 173 49.27 43.65 -24.18
CA TRP A 173 50.24 44.72 -24.47
C TRP A 173 50.38 44.91 -25.98
N ASN A 174 50.22 46.18 -26.41
CA ASN A 174 50.21 46.53 -27.84
C ASN A 174 49.24 45.70 -28.73
N GLY A 175 48.26 45.05 -28.11
CA GLY A 175 47.25 44.25 -28.77
C GLY A 175 45.85 44.71 -28.47
N PRO A 176 44.80 44.06 -29.03
CA PRO A 176 43.41 44.46 -28.89
C PRO A 176 42.88 44.31 -27.46
N GLY A 177 43.56 43.51 -26.62
CA GLY A 177 43.00 43.15 -25.31
C GLY A 177 41.67 42.37 -25.40
N TRP A 178 41.07 42.15 -24.25
CA TRP A 178 39.70 41.59 -24.14
C TRP A 178 38.71 42.75 -24.00
N SER A 179 37.69 42.76 -24.87
CA SER A 179 36.45 43.44 -24.55
C SER A 179 35.58 42.52 -23.68
N ASP A 180 34.58 43.07 -23.02
CA ASP A 180 33.62 42.26 -22.23
C ASP A 180 33.05 41.14 -23.09
N ARG A 181 33.06 39.90 -22.53
CA ARG A 181 32.59 38.69 -23.21
C ARG A 181 31.71 37.86 -22.31
N SER A 182 30.44 37.84 -22.62
CA SER A 182 29.45 37.10 -21.86
C SER A 182 29.84 35.66 -21.63
N GLY A 183 29.75 35.19 -20.36
CA GLY A 183 30.04 33.83 -19.96
C GLY A 183 31.49 33.44 -19.89
N TYR A 184 32.42 34.38 -20.07
CA TYR A 184 33.85 34.13 -19.91
C TYR A 184 34.39 34.68 -18.60
N VAL A 185 35.41 34.00 -18.10
CA VAL A 185 36.21 34.47 -16.95
C VAL A 185 37.68 34.50 -17.32
N VAL A 186 38.37 35.50 -16.83
CA VAL A 186 39.85 35.56 -16.95
C VAL A 186 40.43 34.51 -16.02
N THR A 187 41.24 33.64 -16.60
CA THR A 187 41.83 32.49 -15.89
C THR A 187 43.35 32.55 -15.79
N GLY A 188 43.95 33.50 -16.44
CA GLY A 188 45.41 33.70 -16.37
C GLY A 188 45.86 34.97 -17.04
N SER A 189 47.08 35.35 -16.70
CA SER A 189 47.86 36.41 -17.34
C SER A 189 49.28 35.90 -17.54
N VAL A 190 49.88 36.23 -18.67
CA VAL A 190 51.24 35.81 -19.02
C VAL A 190 52.08 37.04 -19.28
N ASN A 191 53.21 37.10 -18.60
CA ASN A 191 54.31 38.02 -18.86
C ASN A 191 55.53 37.18 -19.30
N GLY A 192 55.69 37.00 -20.60
CA GLY A 192 56.64 36.06 -21.16
C GLY A 192 58.09 36.61 -21.15
N ASN A 193 58.26 37.92 -21.23
CA ASN A 193 59.56 38.61 -21.26
C ASN A 193 60.03 39.11 -19.87
N ARG A 194 59.13 38.97 -18.83
CA ARG A 194 59.43 39.36 -17.45
C ARG A 194 59.67 40.87 -17.24
N ASP A 195 59.08 41.69 -18.08
CA ASP A 195 59.01 43.14 -17.88
C ASP A 195 57.87 43.53 -16.96
N GLU A 196 57.49 44.80 -16.90
CA GLU A 196 56.45 45.36 -16.05
C GLU A 196 55.04 45.15 -16.61
N LEU A 197 54.89 44.53 -17.79
CA LEU A 197 53.63 44.52 -18.55
C LEU A 197 53.12 43.10 -18.78
N ILE A 198 51.81 42.96 -18.84
CA ILE A 198 51.20 41.67 -19.17
C ILE A 198 51.06 41.54 -20.68
N ASP A 199 51.76 40.58 -21.27
CA ASP A 199 51.72 40.32 -22.72
C ASP A 199 50.42 39.75 -23.18
N THR A 200 49.87 38.77 -22.44
CA THR A 200 48.71 38.00 -22.84
C THR A 200 47.75 37.77 -21.65
N THR A 201 46.50 37.99 -21.87
CA THR A 201 45.44 37.57 -20.94
C THR A 201 44.71 36.33 -21.46
N GLN A 202 44.50 35.38 -20.56
CA GLN A 202 43.83 34.11 -20.84
C GLN A 202 42.42 34.09 -20.23
N ALA A 203 41.49 33.56 -20.97
CA ALA A 203 40.11 33.44 -20.52
C ALA A 203 39.48 32.10 -20.97
N ARG A 204 38.52 31.64 -20.22
CA ARG A 204 37.77 30.42 -20.53
C ARG A 204 36.27 30.69 -20.37
N PRO A 205 35.40 30.08 -21.21
CA PRO A 205 33.99 30.13 -20.95
C PRO A 205 33.63 29.27 -19.73
N ILE A 206 32.70 29.74 -18.92
CA ILE A 206 32.03 28.93 -17.93
C ILE A 206 31.02 28.04 -18.67
N GLN A 207 31.05 26.75 -18.39
CA GLN A 207 30.11 25.79 -18.97
C GLN A 207 29.35 25.07 -17.88
N TYR A 208 28.07 24.78 -18.13
CA TYR A 208 27.23 23.95 -17.30
C TYR A 208 26.71 22.75 -18.09
N CYS A 209 26.42 21.65 -17.39
CA CYS A 209 25.95 20.41 -17.96
C CYS A 209 24.48 20.17 -17.60
N ILE A 210 23.66 19.93 -18.59
CA ILE A 210 22.29 19.42 -18.43
C ILE A 210 22.13 18.21 -19.34
N ASN A 211 21.63 17.11 -18.81
CA ASN A 211 21.41 15.89 -19.56
C ASN A 211 22.62 15.41 -20.38
N GLY A 212 23.82 15.50 -19.79
CA GLY A 212 25.07 15.10 -20.45
C GLY A 212 25.60 16.09 -21.48
N THR A 213 24.89 17.16 -21.81
CA THR A 213 25.28 18.17 -22.77
C THR A 213 25.85 19.40 -22.08
N TRP A 214 27.00 19.89 -22.57
CA TRP A 214 27.67 21.07 -22.04
C TRP A 214 27.26 22.34 -22.82
N TYR A 215 26.81 23.34 -22.10
CA TYR A 215 26.41 24.62 -22.63
C TYR A 215 27.29 25.72 -22.07
N ASN A 216 27.57 26.76 -22.87
CA ASN A 216 28.24 27.95 -22.37
C ASN A 216 27.25 28.76 -21.53
N ALA A 217 27.69 29.25 -20.37
CA ALA A 217 26.91 30.24 -19.63
C ALA A 217 26.88 31.55 -20.44
N GLY A 218 25.69 32.15 -20.52
CA GLY A 218 25.55 33.50 -21.04
C GLY A 218 25.28 34.48 -19.89
N SER A 219 25.56 35.75 -20.06
CA SER A 219 25.00 36.78 -19.18
C SER A 219 23.59 37.12 -19.64
N ILE A 220 22.76 37.39 -18.69
CA ILE A 220 21.39 37.85 -18.89
C ILE A 220 21.43 39.33 -19.24
#